data_ece469c83f8d735a25cb07b0635e2fc5
#
_entry.id   ece469c83f8d735a25cb07b0635e2fc5
#
_cell.length_a   1.000
_cell.length_b   1.000
_cell.length_c   1.000
_cell.angle_alpha   90.00
_cell.angle_beta   90.00
_cell.angle_gamma   90.00
#
_symmetry.space_group_name_H-M   'P 1'
#
loop_
_entity.id
_entity.type
_entity.pdbx_description
1 polymer ?
#
loop_
_entity_poly.entity_id
_entity_poly.type
_entity_poly.pdbx_seq_one_letter_code
_entity_poly.pdbx_strand_id
1 'polypeptide(L)'
;MRAALDAGVPAAQVYPHSAHASEAHPHEVRIAFDGDAVLFSDEAERVFQAQGLSAFQAHEHAKASQPLLAGPFKPLLAALHRLQQEGTPAIRVRTALVTARSAPAHERAIRTLMQWNIEVDEAMFLGGLPKGEFLKEFEPDFFFDDQTGHIESAAQHVPAGHVASGISNPAPSSIPSSDA
;
A
#
# COMPACT_ATOMS: atom_id res chain seq x y z
N MET A 1 3.06 -8.59 -14.72
CA MET A 1 2.93 -8.02 -13.37
C MET A 1 2.95 -9.12 -12.30
N ARG A 2 1.99 -10.07 -12.26
CA ARG A 2 1.93 -11.12 -11.22
C ARG A 2 3.23 -11.92 -11.08
N ALA A 3 3.81 -12.40 -12.19
CA ALA A 3 5.08 -13.12 -12.14
C ALA A 3 6.24 -12.33 -11.47
N ALA A 4 6.22 -11.01 -11.56
CA ALA A 4 7.18 -10.17 -10.85
C ALA A 4 6.89 -10.16 -9.35
N LEU A 5 5.61 -10.01 -8.96
CA LEU A 5 5.20 -10.07 -7.55
C LEU A 5 5.52 -11.45 -6.93
N ASP A 6 5.26 -12.54 -7.65
CA ASP A 6 5.58 -13.91 -7.22
C ASP A 6 7.11 -14.13 -7.07
N ALA A 7 7.90 -13.40 -7.85
CA ALA A 7 9.36 -13.38 -7.74
C ALA A 7 9.89 -12.41 -6.66
N GLY A 8 9.01 -11.78 -5.87
CA GLY A 8 9.37 -10.81 -4.84
C GLY A 8 9.80 -9.44 -5.38
N VAL A 9 9.47 -9.12 -6.63
CA VAL A 9 9.75 -7.83 -7.25
C VAL A 9 8.49 -6.96 -7.19
N PRO A 10 8.53 -5.76 -6.58
CA PRO A 10 7.42 -4.83 -6.60
C PRO A 10 6.99 -4.51 -8.03
N ALA A 11 5.70 -4.67 -8.31
CA ALA A 11 5.15 -4.40 -9.63
C ALA A 11 3.71 -3.92 -9.55
N ALA A 12 3.36 -2.90 -10.32
CA ALA A 12 2.03 -2.33 -10.40
C ALA A 12 1.64 -2.03 -11.85
N GLN A 13 0.35 -2.07 -12.12
CA GLN A 13 -0.21 -1.61 -13.39
C GLN A 13 -0.60 -0.15 -13.26
N VAL A 14 0.10 0.71 -13.97
CA VAL A 14 -0.22 2.14 -14.03
C VAL A 14 -1.53 2.35 -14.78
N TYR A 15 -2.38 3.22 -14.27
CA TYR A 15 -3.59 3.65 -14.96
C TYR A 15 -3.26 4.82 -15.90
N PRO A 16 -3.35 4.65 -17.22
CA PRO A 16 -2.92 5.66 -18.20
C PRO A 16 -3.72 6.96 -18.13
N HIS A 17 -4.93 6.91 -17.55
CA HIS A 17 -5.82 8.06 -17.36
C HIS A 17 -5.68 8.73 -15.98
N SER A 18 -4.70 8.30 -15.18
CA SER A 18 -4.41 8.98 -13.91
C SER A 18 -4.05 10.44 -14.15
N ALA A 19 -4.40 11.28 -13.16
CA ALA A 19 -3.90 12.65 -13.12
C ALA A 19 -2.36 12.67 -13.15
N HIS A 20 -1.79 13.76 -13.63
CA HIS A 20 -0.35 13.96 -13.59
C HIS A 20 0.12 14.28 -12.17
N ALA A 21 1.37 13.98 -11.88
CA ALA A 21 2.00 14.40 -10.63
C ALA A 21 1.99 15.93 -10.52
N SER A 22 1.89 16.42 -9.29
CA SER A 22 1.95 17.85 -9.02
C SER A 22 3.36 18.39 -9.28
N GLU A 23 3.46 19.59 -9.86
CA GLU A 23 4.72 20.32 -9.99
C GLU A 23 5.03 21.22 -8.79
N ALA A 24 4.18 21.18 -7.74
CA ALA A 24 4.32 22.04 -6.55
C ALA A 24 5.58 21.71 -5.72
N HIS A 25 6.12 20.51 -5.88
CA HIS A 25 7.24 20.01 -5.07
C HIS A 25 8.45 19.58 -5.91
N PRO A 26 9.10 20.48 -6.66
CA PRO A 26 10.13 20.13 -7.66
C PRO A 26 11.41 19.53 -7.07
N HIS A 27 11.58 19.57 -5.75
CA HIS A 27 12.72 18.99 -5.02
C HIS A 27 12.34 17.81 -4.13
N GLU A 28 11.13 17.29 -4.28
CA GLU A 28 10.65 16.12 -3.53
C GLU A 28 10.21 15.02 -4.49
N VAL A 29 10.42 13.77 -4.07
CA VAL A 29 9.77 12.60 -4.65
C VAL A 29 8.87 12.04 -3.57
N ARG A 30 7.57 12.06 -3.81
CA ARG A 30 6.53 11.68 -2.85
C ARG A 30 5.87 10.38 -3.28
N ILE A 31 6.00 9.34 -2.48
CA ILE A 31 5.41 8.02 -2.78
C ILE A 31 4.45 7.63 -1.65
N ALA A 32 3.21 7.33 -2.03
CA ALA A 32 2.19 6.84 -1.13
C ALA A 32 1.90 5.35 -1.37
N PHE A 33 1.61 4.63 -0.29
CA PHE A 33 1.33 3.21 -0.32
C PHE A 33 0.09 2.88 0.51
N ASP A 34 -0.74 1.96 0.02
CA ASP A 34 -1.66 1.27 0.91
C ASP A 34 -0.93 0.33 1.86
N GLY A 35 -1.62 -0.10 2.91
CA GLY A 35 -1.11 -1.00 3.93
C GLY A 35 -1.23 -2.47 3.54
N ASP A 36 -2.46 -2.98 3.62
CA ASP A 36 -2.77 -4.40 3.45
C ASP A 36 -2.57 -4.85 2.00
N ALA A 37 -1.99 -6.02 1.79
CA ALA A 37 -1.63 -6.58 0.49
C ALA A 37 -0.64 -5.75 -0.34
N VAL A 38 -0.17 -4.59 0.13
CA VAL A 38 0.85 -3.75 -0.51
C VAL A 38 2.12 -3.71 0.34
N LEU A 39 2.15 -2.96 1.45
CA LEU A 39 3.29 -2.94 2.38
C LEU A 39 3.30 -4.15 3.31
N PHE A 40 2.13 -4.56 3.77
CA PHE A 40 1.90 -5.74 4.62
C PHE A 40 1.27 -6.87 3.81
N SER A 41 1.28 -8.09 4.37
CA SER A 41 0.50 -9.20 3.83
C SER A 41 -1.01 -8.92 3.90
N ASP A 42 -1.79 -9.72 3.19
CA ASP A 42 -3.26 -9.67 3.20
C ASP A 42 -3.91 -10.44 4.37
N GLU A 43 -3.14 -10.80 5.41
CA GLU A 43 -3.64 -11.59 6.56
C GLU A 43 -4.88 -10.94 7.17
N ALA A 44 -4.83 -9.66 7.43
CA ALA A 44 -5.91 -8.92 8.06
C ALA A 44 -7.12 -8.75 7.13
N GLU A 45 -6.89 -8.51 5.84
CA GLU A 45 -7.94 -8.43 4.82
C GLU A 45 -8.70 -9.77 4.70
N ARG A 46 -8.01 -10.90 4.78
CA ARG A 46 -8.65 -12.23 4.81
C ARG A 46 -9.62 -12.37 5.97
N VAL A 47 -9.26 -11.88 7.16
CA VAL A 47 -10.14 -11.89 8.32
C VAL A 47 -11.35 -10.99 8.09
N PHE A 48 -11.11 -9.79 7.55
CA PHE A 48 -12.19 -8.84 7.24
C PHE A 48 -13.20 -9.43 6.25
N GLN A 49 -12.74 -10.00 5.14
CA GLN A 49 -13.62 -10.57 4.12
C GLN A 49 -14.37 -11.81 4.63
N ALA A 50 -13.75 -12.62 5.47
CA ALA A 50 -14.37 -13.84 5.98
C ALA A 50 -15.36 -13.58 7.14
N GLN A 51 -15.10 -12.59 8.01
CA GLN A 51 -15.78 -12.45 9.29
C GLN A 51 -16.24 -11.01 9.59
N GLY A 52 -15.93 -10.05 8.73
CA GLY A 52 -16.35 -8.66 8.84
C GLY A 52 -15.51 -7.80 9.79
N LEU A 53 -15.91 -6.54 9.92
CA LEU A 53 -15.15 -5.49 10.60
C LEU A 53 -14.86 -5.79 12.07
N SER A 54 -15.84 -6.31 12.82
CA SER A 54 -15.68 -6.59 14.25
C SER A 54 -14.61 -7.66 14.51
N ALA A 55 -14.61 -8.73 13.71
CA ALA A 55 -13.61 -9.80 13.81
C ALA A 55 -12.21 -9.29 13.40
N PHE A 56 -12.12 -8.48 12.34
CA PHE A 56 -10.90 -7.81 11.94
C PHE A 56 -10.32 -6.96 13.07
N GLN A 57 -11.13 -6.10 13.70
CA GLN A 57 -10.68 -5.26 14.82
C GLN A 57 -10.20 -6.07 16.02
N ALA A 58 -10.95 -7.12 16.38
CA ALA A 58 -10.56 -8.01 17.47
C ALA A 58 -9.25 -8.77 17.17
N HIS A 59 -9.10 -9.29 15.94
CA HIS A 59 -7.90 -9.96 15.47
C HIS A 59 -6.68 -9.05 15.53
N GLU A 60 -6.77 -7.84 14.98
CA GLU A 60 -5.68 -6.89 14.95
C GLU A 60 -5.30 -6.39 16.35
N HIS A 61 -6.28 -6.16 17.22
CA HIS A 61 -6.03 -5.80 18.60
C HIS A 61 -5.32 -6.93 19.38
N ALA A 62 -5.79 -8.18 19.23
CA ALA A 62 -5.17 -9.33 19.88
C ALA A 62 -3.73 -9.59 19.41
N LYS A 63 -3.44 -9.27 18.16
CA LYS A 63 -2.12 -9.42 17.54
C LYS A 63 -1.29 -8.15 17.47
N ALA A 64 -1.66 -7.09 18.19
CA ALA A 64 -1.00 -5.79 18.10
C ALA A 64 0.52 -5.81 18.34
N SER A 65 1.01 -6.77 19.17
CA SER A 65 2.44 -6.97 19.42
C SER A 65 3.15 -7.90 18.42
N GLN A 66 2.41 -8.56 17.53
CA GLN A 66 2.95 -9.46 16.51
C GLN A 66 3.01 -8.72 15.18
N PRO A 67 4.21 -8.56 14.57
CA PRO A 67 4.30 -7.82 13.31
C PRO A 67 3.50 -8.50 12.20
N LEU A 68 2.98 -7.70 11.31
CA LEU A 68 2.45 -8.17 10.04
C LEU A 68 3.58 -8.74 9.18
N LEU A 69 3.30 -9.75 8.39
CA LEU A 69 4.25 -10.23 7.39
C LEU A 69 4.42 -9.17 6.29
N ALA A 70 5.57 -9.20 5.63
CA ALA A 70 5.87 -8.27 4.54
C ALA A 70 4.95 -8.50 3.34
N GLY A 71 4.44 -7.41 2.78
CA GLY A 71 3.79 -7.36 1.49
C GLY A 71 4.79 -7.14 0.35
N PRO A 72 4.33 -7.15 -0.90
CA PRO A 72 5.20 -7.10 -2.08
C PRO A 72 5.96 -5.77 -2.24
N PHE A 73 5.48 -4.67 -1.67
CA PHE A 73 6.11 -3.36 -1.77
C PHE A 73 7.00 -2.98 -0.57
N LYS A 74 7.05 -3.81 0.47
CA LYS A 74 8.00 -3.60 1.59
C LYS A 74 9.45 -3.41 1.13
N PRO A 75 9.99 -4.17 0.13
CA PRO A 75 11.36 -3.94 -0.35
C PRO A 75 11.56 -2.55 -0.97
N LEU A 76 10.57 -2.01 -1.69
CA LEU A 76 10.64 -0.67 -2.24
C LEU A 76 10.63 0.38 -1.13
N LEU A 77 9.72 0.28 -0.16
CA LEU A 77 9.68 1.19 0.98
C LEU A 77 11.00 1.18 1.76
N ALA A 78 11.58 -0.01 2.00
CA ALA A 78 12.88 -0.13 2.66
C ALA A 78 14.02 0.52 1.86
N ALA A 79 13.97 0.46 0.52
CA ALA A 79 14.96 1.13 -0.33
C ALA A 79 14.80 2.65 -0.28
N LEU A 80 13.57 3.16 -0.33
CA LEU A 80 13.28 4.59 -0.20
C LEU A 80 13.73 5.11 1.18
N HIS A 81 13.44 4.38 2.25
CA HIS A 81 13.88 4.74 3.59
C HIS A 81 15.42 4.83 3.69
N ARG A 82 16.17 3.89 3.07
CA ARG A 82 17.63 4.00 3.02
C ARG A 82 18.08 5.25 2.28
N LEU A 83 17.45 5.59 1.14
CA LEU A 83 17.74 6.83 0.42
C LEU A 83 17.47 8.07 1.27
N GLN A 84 16.41 8.06 2.09
CA GLN A 84 16.14 9.14 3.04
C GLN A 84 17.26 9.27 4.08
N GLN A 85 17.75 8.15 4.62
CA GLN A 85 18.83 8.14 5.63
C GLN A 85 20.17 8.57 5.07
N GLU A 86 20.50 8.15 3.85
CA GLU A 86 21.74 8.54 3.17
C GLU A 86 21.71 10.02 2.76
N GLY A 87 20.53 10.55 2.51
CA GLY A 87 20.29 11.92 2.10
C GLY A 87 20.86 12.26 0.72
N THR A 88 20.15 13.06 -0.04
CA THR A 88 20.69 13.70 -1.24
C THR A 88 20.43 15.20 -1.15
N PRO A 89 21.42 16.05 -1.42
CA PRO A 89 21.23 17.50 -1.32
C PRO A 89 20.22 18.05 -2.35
N ALA A 90 19.95 17.29 -3.42
CA ALA A 90 19.17 17.76 -4.55
C ALA A 90 17.68 17.38 -4.48
N ILE A 91 17.37 16.20 -3.91
CA ILE A 91 16.00 15.65 -3.89
C ILE A 91 15.72 15.01 -2.53
N ARG A 92 14.59 15.38 -1.95
CA ARG A 92 14.06 14.75 -0.73
C ARG A 92 13.04 13.68 -1.12
N VAL A 93 13.21 12.46 -0.62
CA VAL A 93 12.19 11.43 -0.72
C VAL A 93 11.22 11.59 0.46
N ARG A 94 9.91 11.55 0.18
CA ARG A 94 8.86 11.50 1.20
C ARG A 94 7.98 10.28 0.97
N THR A 95 7.64 9.59 2.04
CA THR A 95 6.82 8.37 1.98
C THR A 95 5.58 8.51 2.86
N ALA A 96 4.44 7.99 2.39
CA ALA A 96 3.21 7.97 3.15
C ALA A 96 2.57 6.57 3.15
N LEU A 97 2.07 6.16 4.32
CA LEU A 97 1.11 5.07 4.45
C LEU A 97 -0.30 5.66 4.41
N VAL A 98 -1.15 5.20 3.48
CA VAL A 98 -2.54 5.67 3.32
C VAL A 98 -3.46 4.45 3.33
N THR A 99 -4.04 4.14 4.50
CA THR A 99 -4.75 2.87 4.72
C THR A 99 -6.18 3.08 5.22
N ALA A 100 -7.07 2.15 4.86
CA ALA A 100 -8.44 2.10 5.38
C ALA A 100 -8.51 1.66 6.85
N ARG A 101 -7.43 1.21 7.45
CA ARG A 101 -7.38 0.87 8.89
C ARG A 101 -7.76 2.08 9.76
N SER A 102 -8.31 1.78 10.94
CA SER A 102 -8.59 2.75 12.01
C SER A 102 -8.21 2.16 13.36
N ALA A 103 -8.44 2.90 14.45
CA ALA A 103 -8.31 2.36 15.80
C ALA A 103 -9.31 1.21 16.02
N PRO A 104 -8.94 0.10 16.68
CA PRO A 104 -7.61 -0.22 17.25
C PRO A 104 -6.63 -0.87 16.27
N ALA A 105 -7.05 -1.20 15.04
CA ALA A 105 -6.28 -2.00 14.07
C ALA A 105 -5.03 -1.26 13.52
N HIS A 106 -4.95 0.06 13.68
CA HIS A 106 -3.79 0.87 13.28
C HIS A 106 -2.53 0.55 14.10
N GLU A 107 -2.67 0.14 15.36
CA GLU A 107 -1.55 -0.10 16.28
C GLU A 107 -0.59 -1.17 15.73
N ARG A 108 -1.12 -2.27 15.20
CA ARG A 108 -0.30 -3.35 14.66
C ARG A 108 0.52 -2.89 13.45
N ALA A 109 -0.07 -2.08 12.56
CA ALA A 109 0.63 -1.51 11.42
C ALA A 109 1.79 -0.60 11.85
N ILE A 110 1.55 0.29 12.81
CA ILE A 110 2.60 1.18 13.36
C ILE A 110 3.73 0.35 13.99
N ARG A 111 3.40 -0.60 14.86
CA ARG A 111 4.39 -1.48 15.51
C ARG A 111 5.18 -2.31 14.51
N THR A 112 4.56 -2.71 13.40
CA THR A 112 5.24 -3.43 12.31
C THR A 112 6.29 -2.57 11.64
N LEU A 113 5.97 -1.33 11.28
CA LEU A 113 6.94 -0.38 10.73
C LEU A 113 8.10 -0.12 11.70
N MET A 114 7.80 0.11 12.97
CA MET A 114 8.81 0.27 14.02
C MET A 114 9.75 -0.95 14.11
N GLN A 115 9.20 -2.17 14.07
CA GLN A 115 10.00 -3.39 14.13
C GLN A 115 10.85 -3.61 12.87
N TRP A 116 10.39 -3.14 11.72
CA TRP A 116 11.19 -3.13 10.49
C TRP A 116 12.27 -2.05 10.50
N ASN A 117 12.28 -1.17 11.51
CA ASN A 117 13.11 0.04 11.58
C ASN A 117 12.94 0.91 10.33
N ILE A 118 11.69 1.07 9.90
CA ILE A 118 11.31 1.90 8.77
C ILE A 118 10.39 3.01 9.28
N GLU A 119 10.75 4.24 8.98
CA GLU A 119 9.93 5.42 9.24
C GLU A 119 9.28 5.85 7.93
N VAL A 120 8.02 6.25 8.01
CA VAL A 120 7.30 6.96 6.95
C VAL A 120 7.09 8.40 7.38
N ASP A 121 7.13 9.36 6.46
CA ASP A 121 6.93 10.78 6.81
C ASP A 121 5.50 11.04 7.26
N GLU A 122 4.53 10.32 6.68
CA GLU A 122 3.11 10.47 7.01
C GLU A 122 2.42 9.10 7.11
N ALA A 123 1.45 8.98 8.02
CA ALA A 123 0.61 7.81 8.16
C ALA A 123 -0.85 8.23 8.34
N MET A 124 -1.68 7.91 7.35
CA MET A 124 -3.10 8.28 7.28
C MET A 124 -3.95 7.04 7.49
N PHE A 125 -4.63 6.98 8.63
CA PHE A 125 -5.54 5.90 9.02
C PHE A 125 -6.98 6.36 8.81
N LEU A 126 -7.57 6.04 7.67
CA LEU A 126 -8.77 6.70 7.16
C LEU A 126 -10.09 6.08 7.63
N GLY A 127 -10.05 4.87 8.23
CA GLY A 127 -11.26 4.22 8.74
C GLY A 127 -12.30 3.91 7.67
N GLY A 128 -11.87 3.66 6.44
CA GLY A 128 -12.74 3.38 5.30
C GLY A 128 -13.20 4.62 4.52
N LEU A 129 -12.73 5.83 4.88
CA LEU A 129 -12.96 7.02 4.06
C LEU A 129 -12.26 6.90 2.70
N PRO A 130 -12.81 7.52 1.63
CA PRO A 130 -12.17 7.54 0.32
C PRO A 130 -10.78 8.16 0.38
N LYS A 131 -9.79 7.49 -0.22
CA LYS A 131 -8.37 7.92 -0.19
C LYS A 131 -8.10 9.14 -1.06
N GLY A 132 -8.87 9.36 -2.13
CA GLY A 132 -8.61 10.37 -3.15
C GLY A 132 -8.37 11.78 -2.60
N GLU A 133 -9.23 12.26 -1.71
CA GLU A 133 -9.10 13.61 -1.14
C GLU A 133 -7.83 13.78 -0.28
N PHE A 134 -7.43 12.73 0.46
CA PHE A 134 -6.21 12.76 1.26
C PHE A 134 -4.95 12.69 0.38
N LEU A 135 -5.00 11.89 -0.69
CA LEU A 135 -3.93 11.82 -1.67
C LEU A 135 -3.77 13.13 -2.43
N LYS A 136 -4.88 13.82 -2.75
CA LYS A 136 -4.86 15.14 -3.36
C LYS A 136 -4.09 16.16 -2.51
N GLU A 137 -4.22 16.11 -1.18
CA GLU A 137 -3.50 17.00 -0.26
C GLU A 137 -2.03 16.59 -0.07
N PHE A 138 -1.74 15.29 -0.09
CA PHE A 138 -0.35 14.82 -0.01
C PHE A 138 0.41 15.01 -1.31
N GLU A 139 -0.27 15.02 -2.46
CA GLU A 139 0.29 15.19 -3.81
C GLU A 139 1.43 14.20 -4.12
N PRO A 140 1.22 12.87 -4.02
CA PRO A 140 2.27 11.92 -4.34
C PRO A 140 2.56 11.89 -5.85
N ASP A 141 3.83 11.70 -6.21
CA ASP A 141 4.24 11.36 -7.58
C ASP A 141 3.73 9.99 -8.00
N PHE A 142 3.48 9.11 -7.02
CA PHE A 142 2.88 7.80 -7.25
C PHE A 142 2.18 7.25 -6.01
N PHE A 143 1.00 6.66 -6.21
CA PHE A 143 0.27 5.91 -5.20
C PHE A 143 0.07 4.47 -5.62
N PHE A 144 0.25 3.51 -4.69
CA PHE A 144 0.10 2.08 -4.89
C PHE A 144 -0.95 1.48 -3.97
N ASP A 145 -1.90 0.72 -4.55
CA ASP A 145 -2.99 0.06 -3.81
C ASP A 145 -3.38 -1.24 -4.54
N ASP A 146 -3.85 -2.24 -3.79
CA ASP A 146 -4.29 -3.52 -4.36
C ASP A 146 -5.78 -3.53 -4.75
N GLN A 147 -6.55 -2.54 -4.32
CA GLN A 147 -7.98 -2.44 -4.59
C GLN A 147 -8.26 -1.49 -5.75
N THR A 148 -8.89 -2.03 -6.81
CA THR A 148 -9.22 -1.26 -8.02
C THR A 148 -10.09 -0.04 -7.73
N GLY A 149 -11.06 -0.16 -6.81
CA GLY A 149 -11.92 0.97 -6.42
C GLY A 149 -11.15 2.13 -5.76
N HIS A 150 -10.12 1.84 -4.97
CA HIS A 150 -9.23 2.86 -4.41
C HIS A 150 -8.37 3.50 -5.50
N ILE A 151 -7.84 2.69 -6.43
CA ILE A 151 -7.03 3.19 -7.55
C ILE A 151 -7.87 4.07 -8.48
N GLU A 152 -9.11 3.69 -8.80
CA GLU A 152 -10.01 4.50 -9.63
C GLU A 152 -10.33 5.84 -8.98
N SER A 153 -10.55 5.86 -7.67
CA SER A 153 -10.73 7.10 -6.91
C SER A 153 -9.47 7.96 -6.88
N ALA A 154 -8.31 7.35 -6.60
CA ALA A 154 -7.03 8.04 -6.53
C ALA A 154 -6.59 8.61 -7.88
N ALA A 155 -6.80 7.87 -8.97
CA ALA A 155 -6.41 8.25 -10.34
C ALA A 155 -7.04 9.57 -10.82
N GLN A 156 -8.13 10.01 -10.20
CA GLN A 156 -8.75 11.31 -10.49
C GLN A 156 -7.91 12.48 -9.97
N HIS A 157 -6.98 12.24 -9.05
CA HIS A 157 -6.23 13.27 -8.35
C HIS A 157 -4.71 13.12 -8.51
N VAL A 158 -4.21 11.87 -8.56
CA VAL A 158 -2.77 11.56 -8.54
C VAL A 158 -2.41 10.40 -9.45
N PRO A 159 -1.14 10.24 -9.86
CA PRO A 159 -0.70 9.02 -10.54
C PRO A 159 -0.92 7.79 -9.65
N ALA A 160 -1.56 6.76 -10.21
CA ALA A 160 -1.95 5.59 -9.44
C ALA A 160 -1.60 4.28 -10.14
N GLY A 161 -1.15 3.31 -9.37
CA GLY A 161 -0.73 1.98 -9.82
C GLY A 161 -1.39 0.85 -9.02
N HIS A 162 -2.14 0.00 -9.71
CA HIS A 162 -2.79 -1.17 -9.15
C HIS A 162 -1.79 -2.30 -8.93
N VAL A 163 -1.70 -2.78 -7.69
CA VAL A 163 -0.88 -3.92 -7.27
C VAL A 163 -1.75 -5.17 -7.24
N ALA A 164 -1.58 -6.09 -8.19
CA ALA A 164 -2.41 -7.31 -8.25
C ALA A 164 -1.93 -8.38 -7.24
N SER A 165 -2.01 -8.06 -5.96
CA SER A 165 -1.65 -8.93 -4.84
C SER A 165 -2.82 -9.12 -3.87
N GLY A 166 -2.68 -10.05 -2.95
CA GLY A 166 -3.67 -10.32 -1.91
C GLY A 166 -4.93 -11.02 -2.38
N ILE A 167 -5.84 -11.24 -1.44
CA ILE A 167 -7.08 -12.00 -1.64
C ILE A 167 -8.04 -11.31 -2.61
N SER A 168 -7.98 -9.98 -2.69
CA SER A 168 -8.80 -9.19 -3.63
C SER A 168 -8.40 -9.39 -5.09
N ASN A 169 -7.23 -9.99 -5.34
CA ASN A 169 -6.66 -10.22 -6.65
C ASN A 169 -6.24 -11.69 -6.83
N PRO A 170 -7.19 -12.66 -6.85
CA PRO A 170 -6.84 -14.06 -7.00
C PRO A 170 -6.12 -14.32 -8.32
N ALA A 171 -5.21 -15.31 -8.34
CA ALA A 171 -4.61 -15.78 -9.59
C ALA A 171 -5.72 -16.25 -10.55
N PRO A 172 -5.61 -16.01 -11.86
CA PRO A 172 -6.51 -16.62 -12.82
C PRO A 172 -6.50 -18.14 -12.59
N SER A 173 -7.69 -18.73 -12.43
CA SER A 173 -7.80 -20.19 -12.36
C SER A 173 -7.17 -20.75 -13.63
N SER A 174 -6.21 -21.66 -13.50
CA SER A 174 -5.70 -22.43 -14.63
C SER A 174 -6.89 -23.14 -15.27
N ILE A 175 -7.27 -22.76 -16.48
CA ILE A 175 -8.23 -23.51 -17.27
C ILE A 175 -7.61 -24.89 -17.44
N PRO A 176 -8.26 -25.99 -17.00
CA PRO A 176 -7.73 -27.31 -17.30
C PRO A 176 -7.63 -27.41 -18.82
N SER A 177 -6.43 -27.73 -19.33
CA SER A 177 -6.23 -28.04 -20.73
C SER A 177 -7.23 -29.17 -21.07
N SER A 178 -8.22 -28.88 -21.89
CA SER A 178 -9.05 -29.90 -22.47
C SER A 178 -8.18 -30.66 -23.46
N ASP A 179 -7.55 -31.72 -22.97
CA ASP A 179 -6.95 -32.73 -23.81
C ASP A 179 -8.10 -33.40 -24.55
N ALA A 180 -8.18 -33.12 -25.84
CA ALA A 180 -8.95 -33.90 -26.83
C ALA A 180 -7.97 -34.73 -27.67
#